data_c0221078a14128f5fbbb9961f309ed41
#
_entry.id   c0221078a14128f5fbbb9961f309ed41
#
_cell.length_a   1.000
_cell.length_b   1.000
_cell.length_c   1.000
_cell.angle_alpha   90.00
_cell.angle_beta   90.00
_cell.angle_gamma   90.00
#
_symmetry.space_group_name_H-M   'P 1'
#
loop_
_entity.id
_entity.type
_entity.pdbx_description
1 polymer ?
#
loop_
_entity_poly.entity_id
_entity_poly.type
_entity_poly.pdbx_seq_one_letter_code
_entity_poly.pdbx_strand_id
1 'polypeptide(L)'
;MENTQRKWSRIIGLDLSKQTFKGCILSGENFTDKEMFDGRMSQDNGGYGLIKTRIRDGDIILMEAGSSTFNLARYLIRESSAAEIVVLNPANLRIIWDSMRKTDKSDAMKIACIARDMRPEAWPTVPVPSAQEQAERSVITQHVFLKKQETQLFNRLFALYNSLGYPDIDKARLKEDSGYRVGLAEELLSVSELSLTNGMMLNDQINLVQLQLENHEERLRQICMDHPRQALSWLSIPGIGLVNTATLIAYIGDGSRFSKADQLLNYAGLVPRLDQSGTVDRHGKITKRGCSAIRRNVVQGAQRVMQMRVQCPLTRFAYRKRQQCPFNGKVAVAVATHMLRTGLAMLHHDNALYVAAVEDNYEKLRRKLAEYKVKALAAHLPK
;
A
#
# COMPACT_ATOMS: atom_id res chain seq x y z
N MET A 1 -11.58 8.22 41.75
CA MET A 1 -10.79 8.31 40.51
C MET A 1 -9.58 7.40 40.72
N GLU A 2 -9.64 6.22 40.15
CA GLU A 2 -8.56 5.25 40.28
C GLU A 2 -7.29 5.82 39.67
N ASN A 3 -6.25 5.83 40.44
CA ASN A 3 -4.89 6.26 40.12
C ASN A 3 -4.33 5.18 39.16
N THR A 4 -4.62 5.29 37.84
CA THR A 4 -4.07 4.42 36.82
C THR A 4 -2.56 4.66 36.85
N GLN A 5 -1.79 3.76 37.48
CA GLN A 5 -0.33 3.78 37.48
C GLN A 5 0.15 4.02 36.03
N ARG A 6 0.85 5.13 35.85
CA ARG A 6 1.36 5.49 34.50
C ARG A 6 2.40 4.47 34.11
N LYS A 7 2.18 3.87 32.95
CA LYS A 7 3.01 2.80 32.35
C LYS A 7 4.43 3.29 32.00
N TRP A 8 4.64 4.60 31.84
CA TRP A 8 5.89 5.17 31.32
C TRP A 8 6.49 6.20 32.29
N SER A 9 7.85 6.24 32.33
CA SER A 9 8.61 7.19 33.17
C SER A 9 8.74 8.56 32.49
N ARG A 10 8.96 8.59 31.19
CA ARG A 10 9.05 9.81 30.36
C ARG A 10 8.39 9.58 29.00
N ILE A 11 8.02 10.69 28.35
CA ILE A 11 7.45 10.70 27.01
C ILE A 11 8.42 11.42 26.07
N ILE A 12 8.80 10.79 24.96
CA ILE A 12 9.68 11.40 23.96
C ILE A 12 8.90 11.52 22.64
N GLY A 13 8.67 12.75 22.20
CA GLY A 13 8.12 13.04 20.88
C GLY A 13 9.22 13.38 19.88
N LEU A 14 9.25 12.75 18.73
CA LEU A 14 10.22 12.99 17.67
C LEU A 14 9.52 13.49 16.39
N ASP A 15 9.91 14.67 15.94
CA ASP A 15 9.57 15.23 14.64
C ASP A 15 10.75 15.01 13.69
N LEU A 16 10.54 14.25 12.63
CA LEU A 16 11.56 13.76 11.72
C LEU A 16 11.44 14.42 10.34
N SER A 17 12.49 15.12 9.92
CA SER A 17 12.64 15.60 8.55
C SER A 17 13.59 14.69 7.74
N LYS A 18 13.87 15.05 6.50
CA LYS A 18 14.82 14.29 5.66
C LYS A 18 16.26 14.34 6.17
N GLN A 19 16.66 15.44 6.77
CA GLN A 19 18.07 15.70 7.15
C GLN A 19 18.26 15.90 8.64
N THR A 20 17.22 16.31 9.36
CA THR A 20 17.29 16.67 10.78
C THR A 20 16.11 16.07 11.54
N PHE A 21 16.26 15.97 12.84
CA PHE A 21 15.16 15.68 13.76
C PHE A 21 15.10 16.72 14.87
N LYS A 22 13.91 16.87 15.44
CA LYS A 22 13.67 17.57 16.70
C LYS A 22 13.02 16.62 17.68
N GLY A 23 13.48 16.62 18.92
CA GLY A 23 12.95 15.83 20.00
C GLY A 23 12.45 16.69 21.15
N CYS A 24 11.40 16.21 21.80
CA CYS A 24 10.86 16.77 23.03
C CYS A 24 10.72 15.66 24.06
N ILE A 25 11.36 15.80 25.20
CA ILE A 25 11.21 14.90 26.36
C ILE A 25 10.29 15.58 27.35
N LEU A 26 9.22 14.90 27.73
CA LEU A 26 8.35 15.31 28.84
C LEU A 26 8.60 14.40 30.03
N SER A 27 8.81 14.98 31.20
CA SER A 27 9.12 14.29 32.45
C SER A 27 8.42 14.94 33.66
N GLY A 28 8.70 14.45 34.86
CA GLY A 28 8.09 14.95 36.11
C GLY A 28 6.72 14.32 36.39
N GLU A 29 6.13 14.70 37.52
CA GLU A 29 4.92 14.06 38.07
C GLU A 29 3.71 14.09 37.10
N ASN A 30 3.57 15.15 36.31
CA ASN A 30 2.48 15.29 35.31
C ASN A 30 3.00 15.49 33.90
N PHE A 31 4.23 15.07 33.58
CA PHE A 31 4.91 15.34 32.31
C PHE A 31 4.94 16.84 31.98
N THR A 32 5.20 17.66 33.01
CA THR A 32 5.26 19.14 32.93
C THR A 32 6.64 19.64 32.58
N ASP A 33 7.67 18.90 32.99
CA ASP A 33 9.06 19.26 32.73
C ASP A 33 9.38 18.95 31.29
N LYS A 34 10.04 19.90 30.61
CA LYS A 34 10.28 19.85 29.19
C LYS A 34 11.76 20.02 28.87
N GLU A 35 12.31 19.10 28.11
CA GLU A 35 13.65 19.19 27.52
C GLU A 35 13.53 19.10 25.99
N MET A 36 14.17 20.02 25.24
CA MET A 36 14.24 19.98 23.79
C MET A 36 15.64 19.57 23.35
N PHE A 37 15.72 18.78 22.30
CA PHE A 37 16.96 18.39 21.65
C PHE A 37 16.76 18.24 20.14
N ASP A 38 17.84 18.32 19.38
CA ASP A 38 17.82 18.18 17.93
C ASP A 38 19.11 17.55 17.42
N GLY A 39 19.13 17.22 16.14
CA GLY A 39 20.30 16.63 15.50
C GLY A 39 20.06 16.29 14.02
N ARG A 40 21.03 15.61 13.43
CA ARG A 40 20.98 15.16 12.04
C ARG A 40 20.35 13.77 11.93
N MET A 41 19.63 13.51 10.85
CA MET A 41 19.05 12.20 10.52
C MET A 41 20.11 11.32 9.82
N SER A 42 21.12 10.88 10.56
CA SER A 42 22.13 9.93 10.11
C SER A 42 22.03 8.61 10.91
N GLN A 43 22.48 7.50 10.32
CA GLN A 43 22.44 6.19 10.99
C GLN A 43 23.65 5.96 11.91
N ASP A 44 24.52 6.94 12.06
CA ASP A 44 25.69 6.95 12.91
C ASP A 44 25.39 7.41 14.34
N ASN A 45 26.43 7.51 15.15
CA ASN A 45 26.35 7.97 16.53
C ASN A 45 25.95 9.46 16.67
N GLY A 46 26.14 10.28 15.64
CA GLY A 46 25.73 11.69 15.63
C GLY A 46 24.25 11.89 15.35
N GLY A 47 23.58 10.87 14.79
CA GLY A 47 22.15 10.89 14.47
C GLY A 47 21.34 9.95 15.31
N TYR A 48 21.17 8.72 14.87
CA TYR A 48 20.40 7.68 15.59
C TYR A 48 21.00 7.37 16.96
N GLY A 49 22.35 7.37 17.08
CA GLY A 49 23.04 7.20 18.35
C GLY A 49 22.74 8.33 19.32
N LEU A 50 22.66 9.59 18.88
CA LEU A 50 22.29 10.73 19.72
C LEU A 50 20.86 10.56 20.28
N ILE A 51 19.90 10.11 19.45
CA ILE A 51 18.54 9.81 19.94
C ILE A 51 18.60 8.69 20.99
N LYS A 52 19.34 7.60 20.70
CA LYS A 52 19.50 6.45 21.60
C LYS A 52 20.06 6.87 22.97
N THR A 53 21.06 7.76 23.04
CA THR A 53 21.66 8.22 24.30
C THR A 53 20.71 9.02 25.19
N ARG A 54 19.63 9.57 24.61
CA ARG A 54 18.60 10.30 25.37
C ARG A 54 17.51 9.39 25.94
N ILE A 55 17.44 8.13 25.50
CA ILE A 55 16.42 7.15 25.89
C ILE A 55 16.86 6.45 27.18
N ARG A 56 15.91 6.27 28.09
CA ARG A 56 16.06 5.53 29.37
C ARG A 56 15.04 4.39 29.40
N ASP A 57 15.30 3.46 30.31
CA ASP A 57 14.33 2.40 30.61
C ASP A 57 12.99 2.98 31.10
N GLY A 58 11.88 2.42 30.58
CA GLY A 58 10.53 2.89 30.89
C GLY A 58 10.06 4.10 30.09
N ASP A 59 10.84 4.61 29.12
CA ASP A 59 10.40 5.68 28.21
C ASP A 59 9.44 5.17 27.14
N ILE A 60 8.50 6.04 26.74
CA ILE A 60 7.75 5.86 25.51
C ILE A 60 8.19 6.86 24.45
N ILE A 61 8.34 6.39 23.21
CA ILE A 61 8.75 7.22 22.07
C ILE A 61 7.64 7.26 21.06
N LEU A 62 7.22 8.46 20.67
CA LEU A 62 6.24 8.69 19.63
C LEU A 62 6.88 9.43 18.46
N MET A 63 6.52 9.03 17.23
CA MET A 63 6.97 9.70 16.01
C MET A 63 5.90 9.64 14.93
N GLU A 64 5.85 10.62 14.03
CA GLU A 64 4.96 10.62 12.89
C GLU A 64 5.49 9.71 11.76
N ALA A 65 4.62 8.96 11.10
CA ALA A 65 5.00 8.11 9.97
C ALA A 65 5.46 8.96 8.78
N GLY A 66 6.71 8.77 8.40
CA GLY A 66 7.39 9.44 7.29
C GLY A 66 8.40 8.54 6.59
N SER A 67 9.16 9.07 5.65
CA SER A 67 10.09 8.31 4.82
C SER A 67 11.22 7.64 5.61
N SER A 68 11.72 8.27 6.66
CA SER A 68 12.83 7.81 7.52
C SER A 68 12.37 7.17 8.82
N THR A 69 11.12 7.36 9.21
CA THR A 69 10.58 6.97 10.51
C THR A 69 10.70 5.48 10.79
N PHE A 70 10.35 4.63 9.82
CA PHE A 70 10.37 3.19 10.04
C PHE A 70 11.78 2.62 10.21
N ASN A 71 12.80 3.22 9.57
CA ASN A 71 14.19 2.82 9.79
C ASN A 71 14.64 3.17 11.21
N LEU A 72 14.37 4.40 11.66
CA LEU A 72 14.65 4.82 13.03
C LEU A 72 13.88 3.97 14.05
N ALA A 73 12.58 3.74 13.81
CA ALA A 73 11.76 2.91 14.71
C ALA A 73 12.35 1.51 14.88
N ARG A 74 12.72 0.82 13.79
CA ARG A 74 13.37 -0.51 13.86
C ARG A 74 14.73 -0.46 14.57
N TYR A 75 15.52 0.58 14.32
CA TYR A 75 16.78 0.78 15.02
C TYR A 75 16.55 0.92 16.53
N LEU A 76 15.61 1.77 16.94
CA LEU A 76 15.32 1.98 18.35
C LEU A 76 14.69 0.75 19.03
N ILE A 77 13.81 0.00 18.34
CA ILE A 77 13.27 -1.27 18.84
C ILE A 77 14.39 -2.28 19.14
N ARG A 78 15.44 -2.31 18.32
CA ARG A 78 16.55 -3.25 18.48
C ARG A 78 17.61 -2.78 19.48
N GLU A 79 17.89 -1.47 19.49
CA GLU A 79 19.09 -0.93 20.11
C GLU A 79 18.83 -0.09 21.38
N SER A 80 17.59 0.22 21.72
CA SER A 80 17.27 1.04 22.88
C SER A 80 16.56 0.26 23.99
N SER A 81 16.55 0.84 25.19
CA SER A 81 15.82 0.33 26.37
C SER A 81 14.42 0.95 26.51
N ALA A 82 13.89 1.60 25.47
CA ALA A 82 12.55 2.17 25.52
C ALA A 82 11.49 1.09 25.81
N ALA A 83 10.55 1.39 26.69
CA ALA A 83 9.45 0.48 27.01
C ALA A 83 8.49 0.32 25.81
N GLU A 84 8.32 1.38 25.03
CA GLU A 84 7.39 1.37 23.88
C GLU A 84 7.83 2.35 22.79
N ILE A 85 7.70 1.95 21.53
CA ILE A 85 7.97 2.79 20.36
C ILE A 85 6.73 2.81 19.49
N VAL A 86 6.16 4.00 19.31
CA VAL A 86 4.87 4.21 18.64
C VAL A 86 5.05 5.09 17.41
N VAL A 87 4.58 4.62 16.26
CA VAL A 87 4.50 5.41 15.03
C VAL A 87 3.06 5.84 14.82
N LEU A 88 2.83 7.13 14.58
CA LEU A 88 1.51 7.73 14.43
C LEU A 88 1.17 8.06 12.99
N ASN A 89 -0.10 7.94 12.63
CA ASN A 89 -0.60 8.22 11.27
C ASN A 89 -0.77 9.74 11.05
N PRO A 90 -0.02 10.36 10.13
CA PRO A 90 -0.07 11.80 9.87
C PRO A 90 -1.46 12.31 9.46
N ALA A 91 -2.23 11.51 8.72
CA ALA A 91 -3.56 11.91 8.28
C ALA A 91 -4.55 12.14 9.43
N ASN A 92 -4.38 11.40 10.53
CA ASN A 92 -5.22 11.52 11.71
C ASN A 92 -4.66 12.52 12.73
N LEU A 93 -3.33 12.69 12.78
CA LEU A 93 -2.68 13.69 13.62
C LEU A 93 -3.14 15.11 13.29
N ARG A 94 -3.30 15.43 12.03
CA ARG A 94 -3.76 16.75 11.59
C ARG A 94 -5.09 17.15 12.23
N ILE A 95 -6.02 16.20 12.35
CA ILE A 95 -7.32 16.43 12.99
C ILE A 95 -7.16 16.70 14.49
N ILE A 96 -6.23 15.97 15.13
CA ILE A 96 -5.92 16.14 16.56
C ILE A 96 -5.25 17.50 16.77
N TRP A 97 -4.30 17.89 15.92
CA TRP A 97 -3.59 19.17 16.02
C TRP A 97 -4.49 20.39 15.77
N ASP A 98 -5.46 20.27 14.87
CA ASP A 98 -6.47 21.34 14.64
C ASP A 98 -7.34 21.58 15.89
N SER A 99 -7.47 20.59 16.77
CA SER A 99 -8.20 20.67 18.05
C SER A 99 -7.32 21.10 19.24
N MET A 100 -5.98 21.02 19.13
CA MET A 100 -5.04 21.45 20.16
C MET A 100 -4.81 22.96 20.12
N ARG A 101 -4.64 23.59 21.28
CA ARG A 101 -4.39 25.03 21.38
C ARG A 101 -3.13 25.43 20.59
N LYS A 102 -3.19 26.55 19.86
CA LYS A 102 -2.11 27.09 19.00
C LYS A 102 -0.81 27.50 19.74
N THR A 103 -0.66 27.21 21.00
CA THR A 103 0.49 27.62 21.84
C THR A 103 1.73 26.76 21.72
N ASP A 104 1.62 25.54 21.15
CA ASP A 104 2.74 24.63 21.08
C ASP A 104 3.54 24.87 19.78
N LYS A 105 4.72 25.47 19.91
CA LYS A 105 5.56 25.96 18.79
C LYS A 105 6.36 24.84 18.08
N SER A 106 6.40 23.63 18.61
CA SER A 106 7.22 22.53 18.05
C SER A 106 6.37 21.29 17.78
N ASP A 107 6.47 20.72 16.58
CA ASP A 107 5.72 19.50 16.24
C ASP A 107 6.18 18.30 17.08
N ALA A 108 7.46 18.23 17.47
CA ALA A 108 7.95 17.23 18.42
C ALA A 108 7.22 17.29 19.78
N MET A 109 6.95 18.51 20.28
CA MET A 109 6.19 18.69 21.52
C MET A 109 4.73 18.26 21.35
N LYS A 110 4.07 18.61 20.24
CA LYS A 110 2.70 18.17 19.96
C LYS A 110 2.59 16.65 19.91
N ILE A 111 3.60 15.97 19.30
CA ILE A 111 3.67 14.52 19.26
C ILE A 111 3.78 13.94 20.68
N ALA A 112 4.63 14.51 21.55
CA ALA A 112 4.75 14.08 22.94
C ALA A 112 3.45 14.30 23.73
N CYS A 113 2.76 15.43 23.52
CA CYS A 113 1.49 15.73 24.17
C CYS A 113 0.39 14.72 23.86
N ILE A 114 0.42 14.02 22.72
CA ILE A 114 -0.55 12.96 22.40
C ILE A 114 -0.51 11.87 23.47
N ALA A 115 0.69 11.41 23.87
CA ALA A 115 0.81 10.38 24.90
C ALA A 115 0.48 10.93 26.30
N ARG A 116 0.69 12.21 26.54
CA ARG A 116 0.31 12.86 27.80
C ARG A 116 -1.20 13.01 27.95
N ASP A 117 -1.88 13.45 26.89
CA ASP A 117 -3.24 13.99 26.94
C ASP A 117 -4.31 12.99 26.46
N MET A 118 -3.90 11.93 25.75
CA MET A 118 -4.82 10.94 25.18
C MET A 118 -4.53 9.53 25.71
N ARG A 119 -5.59 8.71 25.80
CA ARG A 119 -5.44 7.29 26.14
C ARG A 119 -4.81 6.52 24.98
N PRO A 120 -3.99 5.46 25.24
CA PRO A 120 -3.32 4.68 24.18
C PRO A 120 -4.26 4.10 23.13
N GLU A 121 -5.48 3.71 23.53
CA GLU A 121 -6.48 3.13 22.64
C GLU A 121 -6.99 4.13 21.59
N ALA A 122 -6.85 5.43 21.87
CA ALA A 122 -7.25 6.50 20.97
C ALA A 122 -6.12 6.98 20.03
N TRP A 123 -4.89 6.46 20.19
CA TRP A 123 -3.78 6.88 19.35
C TRP A 123 -3.94 6.34 17.93
N PRO A 124 -3.73 7.18 16.92
CA PRO A 124 -3.78 6.74 15.52
C PRO A 124 -2.48 6.01 15.14
N THR A 125 -2.26 4.84 15.69
CA THR A 125 -1.01 4.09 15.51
C THR A 125 -0.90 3.47 14.11
N VAL A 126 0.34 3.38 13.62
CA VAL A 126 0.72 2.65 12.41
C VAL A 126 1.74 1.58 12.81
N PRO A 127 1.52 0.30 12.46
CA PRO A 127 2.48 -0.74 12.76
C PRO A 127 3.80 -0.49 12.02
N VAL A 128 4.92 -0.72 12.69
CA VAL A 128 6.26 -0.63 12.10
C VAL A 128 6.47 -1.86 11.20
N PRO A 129 6.62 -1.71 9.89
CA PRO A 129 6.87 -2.85 9.00
C PRO A 129 8.27 -3.43 9.27
N SER A 130 8.44 -4.73 9.12
CA SER A 130 9.74 -5.35 9.09
C SER A 130 10.59 -4.82 7.92
N ALA A 131 11.89 -5.08 7.92
CA ALA A 131 12.75 -4.70 6.80
C ALA A 131 12.33 -5.42 5.51
N GLN A 132 11.92 -6.70 5.63
CA GLN A 132 11.43 -7.51 4.52
C GLN A 132 10.12 -6.93 3.96
N GLU A 133 9.11 -6.67 4.78
CA GLU A 133 7.85 -6.05 4.34
C GLU A 133 8.09 -4.70 3.66
N GLN A 134 9.04 -3.90 4.15
CA GLN A 134 9.37 -2.62 3.52
C GLN A 134 10.03 -2.82 2.16
N ALA A 135 10.92 -3.81 2.01
CA ALA A 135 11.54 -4.16 0.74
C ALA A 135 10.49 -4.63 -0.28
N GLU A 136 9.57 -5.50 0.13
CA GLU A 136 8.46 -5.96 -0.71
C GLU A 136 7.56 -4.80 -1.16
N ARG A 137 7.21 -3.87 -0.25
CA ARG A 137 6.45 -2.65 -0.59
C ARG A 137 7.20 -1.76 -1.58
N SER A 138 8.54 -1.71 -1.49
CA SER A 138 9.37 -0.99 -2.45
C SER A 138 9.26 -1.60 -3.85
N VAL A 139 9.31 -2.94 -3.97
CA VAL A 139 9.09 -3.64 -5.25
C VAL A 139 7.73 -3.29 -5.85
N ILE A 140 6.66 -3.33 -5.04
CA ILE A 140 5.30 -2.98 -5.50
C ILE A 140 5.25 -1.52 -5.99
N THR A 141 5.85 -0.60 -5.25
CA THR A 141 5.85 0.82 -5.60
C THR A 141 6.59 1.06 -6.91
N GLN A 142 7.75 0.42 -7.10
CA GLN A 142 8.53 0.52 -8.32
C GLN A 142 7.80 -0.09 -9.52
N HIS A 143 7.17 -1.25 -9.37
CA HIS A 143 6.36 -1.85 -10.44
C HIS A 143 5.26 -0.91 -10.92
N VAL A 144 4.56 -0.26 -9.98
CA VAL A 144 3.51 0.72 -10.30
C VAL A 144 4.07 1.93 -11.05
N PHE A 145 5.24 2.40 -10.65
CA PHE A 145 5.93 3.51 -11.30
C PHE A 145 6.29 3.15 -12.76
N LEU A 146 6.88 1.98 -12.98
CA LEU A 146 7.22 1.48 -14.31
C LEU A 146 5.98 1.31 -15.21
N LYS A 147 4.88 0.77 -14.69
CA LYS A 147 3.62 0.67 -15.44
C LYS A 147 3.04 2.05 -15.83
N LYS A 148 3.23 3.05 -14.98
CA LYS A 148 2.86 4.42 -15.32
C LYS A 148 3.75 5.01 -16.41
N GLN A 149 5.07 4.80 -16.32
CA GLN A 149 6.01 5.23 -17.35
C GLN A 149 5.70 4.57 -18.69
N GLU A 150 5.50 3.25 -18.72
CA GLU A 150 5.12 2.51 -19.91
C GLU A 150 3.89 3.16 -20.59
N THR A 151 2.84 3.41 -19.82
CA THR A 151 1.62 4.04 -20.33
C THR A 151 1.88 5.46 -20.89
N GLN A 152 2.72 6.24 -20.22
CA GLN A 152 3.08 7.58 -20.69
C GLN A 152 3.88 7.56 -22.00
N LEU A 153 4.81 6.61 -22.12
CA LEU A 153 5.61 6.45 -23.34
C LEU A 153 4.75 6.02 -24.53
N PHE A 154 3.85 5.06 -24.34
CA PHE A 154 2.90 4.67 -25.41
C PHE A 154 1.98 5.81 -25.81
N ASN A 155 1.47 6.58 -24.86
CA ASN A 155 0.64 7.75 -25.18
C ASN A 155 1.44 8.80 -25.95
N ARG A 156 2.71 9.00 -25.61
CA ARG A 156 3.59 9.94 -26.28
C ARG A 156 3.94 9.48 -27.70
N LEU A 157 4.25 8.19 -27.86
CA LEU A 157 4.51 7.60 -29.16
C LEU A 157 3.27 7.70 -30.07
N PHE A 158 2.09 7.36 -29.53
CA PHE A 158 0.83 7.48 -30.25
C PHE A 158 0.52 8.93 -30.65
N ALA A 159 0.79 9.91 -29.78
CA ALA A 159 0.61 11.33 -30.09
C ALA A 159 1.57 11.80 -31.18
N LEU A 160 2.82 11.32 -31.20
CA LEU A 160 3.78 11.59 -32.28
C LEU A 160 3.22 11.17 -33.63
N TYR A 161 2.80 9.92 -33.76
CA TYR A 161 2.24 9.40 -35.01
C TYR A 161 0.99 10.15 -35.44
N ASN A 162 0.05 10.43 -34.53
CA ASN A 162 -1.15 11.20 -34.85
C ASN A 162 -0.82 12.60 -35.38
N SER A 163 0.18 13.28 -34.79
CA SER A 163 0.59 14.62 -35.23
C SER A 163 1.22 14.63 -36.63
N LEU A 164 1.70 13.49 -37.09
CA LEU A 164 2.31 13.30 -38.41
C LEU A 164 1.36 12.68 -39.46
N GLY A 165 0.08 12.54 -39.11
CA GLY A 165 -0.95 12.10 -40.04
C GLY A 165 -1.14 10.59 -40.11
N TYR A 166 -0.74 9.83 -39.10
CA TYR A 166 -0.95 8.38 -38.96
C TYR A 166 -2.08 8.06 -37.95
N PRO A 167 -3.36 8.28 -38.24
CA PRO A 167 -4.45 8.09 -37.26
C PRO A 167 -4.80 6.63 -37.02
N ASP A 168 -4.54 5.74 -37.98
CA ASP A 168 -5.03 4.35 -38.02
C ASP A 168 -4.02 3.34 -37.45
N ILE A 169 -3.30 3.72 -36.39
CA ILE A 169 -2.31 2.84 -35.76
C ILE A 169 -2.99 1.80 -34.88
N ASP A 170 -2.63 0.52 -35.07
CA ASP A 170 -3.05 -0.56 -34.20
C ASP A 170 -2.38 -0.41 -32.79
N LYS A 171 -3.17 0.08 -31.84
CA LYS A 171 -2.71 0.31 -30.46
C LYS A 171 -2.33 -0.98 -29.72
N ALA A 172 -2.88 -2.13 -30.09
CA ALA A 172 -2.53 -3.40 -29.47
C ALA A 172 -1.15 -3.84 -29.98
N ARG A 173 -0.93 -3.84 -31.28
CA ARG A 173 0.39 -4.13 -31.87
C ARG A 173 1.45 -3.14 -31.43
N LEU A 174 1.13 -1.85 -31.31
CA LEU A 174 2.07 -0.85 -30.83
C LEU A 174 2.60 -1.18 -29.41
N LYS A 175 1.80 -1.83 -28.58
CA LYS A 175 2.21 -2.22 -27.21
C LYS A 175 3.00 -3.53 -27.19
N GLU A 176 2.64 -4.49 -28.02
CA GLU A 176 3.11 -5.87 -27.91
C GLU A 176 4.25 -6.20 -28.88
N ASP A 177 4.31 -5.50 -30.02
CA ASP A 177 5.20 -5.80 -31.13
C ASP A 177 6.25 -4.69 -31.33
N SER A 178 7.49 -4.97 -30.88
CA SER A 178 8.61 -4.01 -31.06
C SER A 178 9.01 -3.85 -32.53
N GLY A 179 8.89 -4.91 -33.34
CA GLY A 179 9.14 -4.86 -34.79
C GLY A 179 8.17 -3.93 -35.49
N TYR A 180 6.90 -3.98 -35.12
CA TYR A 180 5.89 -3.04 -35.62
C TYR A 180 6.24 -1.59 -35.25
N ARG A 181 6.72 -1.33 -34.03
CA ARG A 181 7.18 0.02 -33.62
C ARG A 181 8.37 0.50 -34.43
N VAL A 182 9.31 -0.40 -34.74
CA VAL A 182 10.48 -0.06 -35.59
C VAL A 182 10.02 0.25 -36.99
N GLY A 183 9.20 -0.60 -37.61
CA GLY A 183 8.67 -0.36 -38.98
C GLY A 183 7.93 0.98 -39.11
N LEU A 184 7.07 1.29 -38.11
CA LEU A 184 6.39 2.60 -38.09
C LEU A 184 7.38 3.76 -37.93
N ALA A 185 8.46 3.61 -37.13
CA ALA A 185 9.45 4.65 -36.98
C ALA A 185 10.24 4.87 -38.29
N GLU A 186 10.55 3.81 -39.01
CA GLU A 186 11.20 3.90 -40.35
C GLU A 186 10.32 4.64 -41.36
N GLU A 187 8.99 4.46 -41.33
CA GLU A 187 8.07 5.25 -42.15
C GLU A 187 8.17 6.75 -41.89
N LEU A 188 8.54 7.18 -40.67
CA LEU A 188 8.73 8.59 -40.35
C LEU A 188 9.92 9.24 -41.06
N LEU A 189 10.84 8.46 -41.62
CA LEU A 189 11.93 8.99 -42.46
C LEU A 189 11.41 9.77 -43.65
N SER A 190 10.27 9.35 -44.23
CA SER A 190 9.61 10.07 -45.32
C SER A 190 9.16 11.50 -44.90
N VAL A 191 8.98 11.75 -43.62
CA VAL A 191 8.60 13.06 -43.07
C VAL A 191 9.84 13.89 -42.75
N SER A 192 10.73 13.35 -41.90
CA SER A 192 12.02 13.94 -41.59
C SER A 192 12.89 12.98 -40.78
N GLU A 193 14.23 13.16 -40.87
CA GLU A 193 15.21 12.43 -40.04
C GLU A 193 15.01 12.67 -38.56
N LEU A 194 14.61 13.88 -38.15
CA LEU A 194 14.29 14.19 -36.74
C LEU A 194 13.07 13.42 -36.25
N SER A 195 12.06 13.21 -37.10
CA SER A 195 10.87 12.41 -36.74
C SER A 195 11.21 10.94 -36.57
N LEU A 196 12.05 10.38 -37.44
CA LEU A 196 12.59 9.01 -37.30
C LEU A 196 13.34 8.89 -35.96
N THR A 197 14.29 9.81 -35.70
CA THR A 197 15.10 9.80 -34.46
C THR A 197 14.20 9.82 -33.20
N ASN A 198 13.18 10.68 -33.16
CA ASN A 198 12.24 10.74 -32.05
C ASN A 198 11.44 9.44 -31.88
N GLY A 199 10.98 8.84 -32.99
CA GLY A 199 10.26 7.55 -32.96
C GLY A 199 11.14 6.42 -32.41
N MET A 200 12.39 6.32 -32.86
CA MET A 200 13.35 5.32 -32.39
C MET A 200 13.70 5.53 -30.91
N MET A 201 13.99 6.75 -30.48
CA MET A 201 14.27 7.04 -29.06
C MET A 201 13.10 6.64 -28.14
N LEU A 202 11.86 6.89 -28.53
CA LEU A 202 10.68 6.47 -27.76
C LEU A 202 10.53 4.94 -27.74
N ASN A 203 10.81 4.26 -28.86
CA ASN A 203 10.82 2.81 -28.91
C ASN A 203 11.86 2.19 -27.97
N ASP A 204 13.08 2.72 -27.95
CA ASP A 204 14.14 2.25 -27.06
C ASP A 204 13.76 2.43 -25.58
N GLN A 205 13.18 3.57 -25.22
CA GLN A 205 12.68 3.81 -23.86
C GLN A 205 11.58 2.82 -23.48
N ILE A 206 10.65 2.51 -24.40
CA ILE A 206 9.58 1.52 -24.18
C ILE A 206 10.20 0.14 -23.96
N ASN A 207 11.14 -0.29 -24.81
CA ASN A 207 11.79 -1.58 -24.70
C ASN A 207 12.53 -1.72 -23.35
N LEU A 208 13.24 -0.67 -22.92
CA LEU A 208 13.91 -0.64 -21.63
C LEU A 208 12.92 -0.78 -20.44
N VAL A 209 11.81 -0.03 -20.49
CA VAL A 209 10.80 -0.09 -19.42
C VAL A 209 10.11 -1.46 -19.41
N GLN A 210 9.84 -2.07 -20.57
CA GLN A 210 9.28 -3.41 -20.67
C GLN A 210 10.22 -4.47 -20.07
N LEU A 211 11.52 -4.42 -20.39
CA LEU A 211 12.52 -5.30 -19.76
C LEU A 211 12.59 -5.13 -18.24
N GLN A 212 12.53 -3.89 -17.75
CA GLN A 212 12.49 -3.62 -16.31
C GLN A 212 11.21 -4.19 -15.68
N LEU A 213 10.07 -4.11 -16.34
CA LEU A 213 8.81 -4.69 -15.88
C LEU A 213 8.89 -6.21 -15.77
N GLU A 214 9.47 -6.90 -16.73
CA GLU A 214 9.69 -8.35 -16.69
C GLU A 214 10.54 -8.75 -15.47
N ASN A 215 11.65 -8.04 -15.22
CA ASN A 215 12.49 -8.23 -14.05
C ASN A 215 11.74 -7.99 -12.73
N HIS A 216 10.85 -6.98 -12.70
CA HIS A 216 10.00 -6.72 -11.54
C HIS A 216 8.92 -7.77 -11.34
N GLU A 217 8.36 -8.33 -12.41
CA GLU A 217 7.40 -9.44 -12.31
C GLU A 217 8.05 -10.68 -11.69
N GLU A 218 9.33 -10.96 -11.97
CA GLU A 218 10.05 -12.04 -11.30
C GLU A 218 10.15 -11.80 -9.78
N ARG A 219 10.42 -10.57 -9.36
CA ARG A 219 10.42 -10.23 -7.93
C ARG A 219 9.03 -10.36 -7.29
N LEU A 220 7.95 -10.03 -8.03
CA LEU A 220 6.58 -10.28 -7.56
C LEU A 220 6.27 -11.77 -7.40
N ARG A 221 6.80 -12.63 -8.30
CA ARG A 221 6.73 -14.09 -8.17
C ARG A 221 7.47 -14.56 -6.93
N GLN A 222 8.67 -14.03 -6.70
CA GLN A 222 9.45 -14.37 -5.50
C GLN A 222 8.70 -14.01 -4.21
N ILE A 223 8.07 -12.83 -4.10
CA ILE A 223 7.21 -12.48 -2.95
C ILE A 223 6.12 -13.53 -2.74
N CYS A 224 5.47 -13.99 -3.82
CA CYS A 224 4.46 -15.04 -3.71
C CYS A 224 5.05 -16.40 -3.28
N MET A 225 6.27 -16.72 -3.72
CA MET A 225 6.97 -17.96 -3.36
C MET A 225 7.45 -17.96 -1.91
N ASP A 226 7.86 -16.81 -1.39
CA ASP A 226 8.29 -16.64 0.01
C ASP A 226 7.10 -16.77 0.99
N HIS A 227 5.86 -16.53 0.50
CA HIS A 227 4.62 -16.59 1.28
C HIS A 227 3.57 -17.54 0.66
N PRO A 228 3.88 -18.85 0.48
CA PRO A 228 3.10 -19.74 -0.38
C PRO A 228 1.64 -19.92 0.05
N ARG A 229 1.37 -20.04 1.35
CA ARG A 229 -0.01 -20.21 1.85
C ARG A 229 -0.86 -18.96 1.60
N GLN A 230 -0.36 -17.77 1.94
CA GLN A 230 -1.06 -16.51 1.67
C GLN A 230 -1.24 -16.27 0.17
N ALA A 231 -0.21 -16.59 -0.62
CA ALA A 231 -0.27 -16.47 -2.08
C ALA A 231 -1.38 -17.33 -2.68
N LEU A 232 -1.50 -18.58 -2.26
CA LEU A 232 -2.57 -19.49 -2.71
C LEU A 232 -3.96 -18.97 -2.30
N SER A 233 -4.11 -18.53 -1.05
CA SER A 233 -5.38 -17.94 -0.58
C SER A 233 -5.80 -16.78 -1.48
N TRP A 234 -4.95 -15.79 -1.68
CA TRP A 234 -5.28 -14.64 -2.51
C TRP A 234 -5.48 -15.01 -3.99
N LEU A 235 -4.60 -15.83 -4.58
CA LEU A 235 -4.72 -16.27 -5.98
C LEU A 235 -5.98 -17.09 -6.23
N SER A 236 -6.52 -17.78 -5.24
CA SER A 236 -7.76 -18.55 -5.39
C SER A 236 -8.99 -17.64 -5.60
N ILE A 237 -8.95 -16.38 -5.16
CA ILE A 237 -10.06 -15.43 -5.33
C ILE A 237 -10.13 -15.01 -6.81
N PRO A 238 -11.31 -15.12 -7.46
CA PRO A 238 -11.51 -14.60 -8.81
C PRO A 238 -11.15 -13.11 -8.94
N GLY A 239 -10.48 -12.73 -10.01
CA GLY A 239 -10.06 -11.36 -10.25
C GLY A 239 -8.75 -10.93 -9.56
N ILE A 240 -8.22 -11.71 -8.63
CA ILE A 240 -6.91 -11.46 -8.02
C ILE A 240 -5.82 -12.12 -8.87
N GLY A 241 -4.88 -11.35 -9.40
CA GLY A 241 -3.72 -11.79 -10.17
C GLY A 241 -2.41 -11.69 -9.40
N LEU A 242 -1.26 -11.94 -10.04
CA LEU A 242 0.07 -11.94 -9.44
C LEU A 242 0.38 -10.62 -8.71
N VAL A 243 0.26 -9.48 -9.40
CA VAL A 243 0.53 -8.14 -8.84
C VAL A 243 -0.36 -7.84 -7.64
N ASN A 244 -1.66 -8.21 -7.75
CA ASN A 244 -2.60 -8.03 -6.64
C ASN A 244 -2.20 -8.87 -5.43
N THR A 245 -1.84 -10.14 -5.65
CA THR A 245 -1.42 -11.08 -4.61
C THR A 245 -0.17 -10.57 -3.88
N ALA A 246 0.89 -10.25 -4.62
CA ALA A 246 2.12 -9.71 -4.03
C ALA A 246 1.83 -8.40 -3.26
N THR A 247 0.95 -7.52 -3.78
CA THR A 247 0.55 -6.30 -3.08
C THR A 247 -0.18 -6.62 -1.77
N LEU A 248 -1.13 -7.57 -1.79
CA LEU A 248 -1.89 -7.92 -0.59
C LEU A 248 -0.99 -8.57 0.47
N ILE A 249 -0.04 -9.42 0.07
CA ILE A 249 0.98 -9.98 0.97
C ILE A 249 1.82 -8.87 1.60
N ALA A 250 2.43 -8.00 0.82
CA ALA A 250 3.33 -6.95 1.31
C ALA A 250 2.67 -5.93 2.25
N TYR A 251 1.36 -5.71 2.10
CA TYR A 251 0.64 -4.71 2.90
C TYR A 251 -0.29 -5.27 3.95
N ILE A 252 -0.70 -6.53 3.86
CA ILE A 252 -1.61 -7.18 4.83
C ILE A 252 -0.84 -8.20 5.66
N GLY A 253 0.14 -8.90 5.08
CA GLY A 253 0.87 -9.99 5.71
C GLY A 253 -0.05 -11.20 5.94
N ASP A 254 0.06 -11.77 7.12
CA ASP A 254 -0.76 -12.91 7.57
C ASP A 254 -2.18 -12.51 8.05
N GLY A 255 -2.49 -11.22 8.05
CA GLY A 255 -3.78 -10.69 8.50
C GLY A 255 -3.92 -10.52 10.02
N SER A 256 -3.00 -11.00 10.83
CA SER A 256 -3.08 -11.03 12.31
C SER A 256 -3.33 -9.66 12.94
N ARG A 257 -2.80 -8.59 12.34
CA ARG A 257 -3.00 -7.20 12.81
C ARG A 257 -4.41 -6.65 12.61
N PHE A 258 -5.28 -7.37 11.88
CA PHE A 258 -6.66 -6.96 11.62
C PHE A 258 -7.63 -7.94 12.28
N SER A 259 -7.99 -7.72 13.53
CA SER A 259 -8.95 -8.59 14.24
C SER A 259 -10.35 -8.57 13.63
N LYS A 260 -10.71 -7.49 12.93
CA LYS A 260 -11.99 -7.31 12.23
C LYS A 260 -11.79 -6.83 10.80
N ALA A 261 -12.64 -7.29 9.89
CA ALA A 261 -12.58 -6.89 8.50
C ALA A 261 -12.71 -5.37 8.29
N ASP A 262 -13.46 -4.67 9.13
CA ASP A 262 -13.63 -3.23 9.04
C ASP A 262 -12.32 -2.45 9.29
N GLN A 263 -11.40 -2.99 10.08
CA GLN A 263 -10.06 -2.43 10.25
C GLN A 263 -9.26 -2.48 8.93
N LEU A 264 -9.32 -3.61 8.21
CA LEU A 264 -8.69 -3.75 6.90
C LEU A 264 -9.34 -2.83 5.86
N LEU A 265 -10.65 -2.68 5.87
CA LEU A 265 -11.37 -1.77 4.96
C LEU A 265 -11.02 -0.30 5.23
N ASN A 266 -10.90 0.08 6.50
CA ASN A 266 -10.41 1.39 6.91
C ASN A 266 -8.96 1.60 6.44
N TYR A 267 -8.10 0.60 6.65
CA TYR A 267 -6.71 0.65 6.19
C TYR A 267 -6.59 0.77 4.66
N ALA A 268 -7.48 0.15 3.91
CA ALA A 268 -7.58 0.29 2.46
C ALA A 268 -8.27 1.61 2.02
N GLY A 269 -8.96 2.32 2.93
CA GLY A 269 -9.74 3.52 2.63
C GLY A 269 -10.95 3.27 1.75
N LEU A 270 -11.56 2.08 1.90
CA LEU A 270 -12.76 1.64 1.15
C LEU A 270 -14.07 1.86 1.92
N VAL A 271 -14.00 2.39 3.13
CA VAL A 271 -15.19 2.76 3.92
C VAL A 271 -15.81 4.06 3.40
N PRO A 272 -17.15 4.19 3.41
CA PRO A 272 -17.82 5.42 3.05
C PRO A 272 -17.51 6.54 4.06
N ARG A 273 -17.53 7.78 3.61
CA ARG A 273 -17.61 8.93 4.53
C ARG A 273 -19.00 8.97 5.11
N LEU A 274 -19.07 9.10 6.41
CA LEU A 274 -20.32 9.33 7.12
C LEU A 274 -20.43 10.84 7.34
N ASP A 275 -21.34 11.47 6.62
CA ASP A 275 -21.74 12.85 6.87
C ASP A 275 -23.07 12.80 7.62
N GLN A 276 -22.97 12.66 8.95
CA GLN A 276 -24.13 12.69 9.85
C GLN A 276 -24.31 14.12 10.39
N SER A 277 -25.34 14.79 9.93
CA SER A 277 -25.80 16.04 10.53
C SER A 277 -27.29 15.91 10.86
N GLY A 278 -27.61 15.82 12.15
CA GLY A 278 -28.99 15.74 12.64
C GLY A 278 -29.73 14.48 12.13
N THR A 279 -30.83 14.68 11.43
CA THR A 279 -31.71 13.58 10.91
C THR A 279 -31.29 13.05 9.54
N VAL A 280 -30.22 13.55 8.92
CA VAL A 280 -29.80 13.18 7.57
C VAL A 280 -28.57 12.26 7.63
N ASP A 281 -28.80 10.98 7.33
CA ASP A 281 -27.73 9.99 7.15
C ASP A 281 -27.36 9.88 5.65
N ARG A 282 -26.30 10.57 5.23
CA ARG A 282 -25.80 10.52 3.85
C ARG A 282 -24.52 9.73 3.77
N HIS A 283 -24.58 8.56 3.14
CA HIS A 283 -23.39 7.82 2.75
C HIS A 283 -22.70 8.52 1.57
N GLY A 284 -21.59 9.19 1.86
CA GLY A 284 -20.74 9.87 0.88
C GLY A 284 -19.87 8.91 0.04
N LYS A 285 -18.93 9.48 -0.70
CA LYS A 285 -17.88 8.74 -1.41
C LYS A 285 -16.97 8.05 -0.39
N ILE A 286 -16.24 7.00 -0.82
CA ILE A 286 -15.22 6.35 0.03
C ILE A 286 -14.20 7.36 0.55
N THR A 287 -13.68 7.12 1.75
CA THR A 287 -12.74 8.04 2.41
C THR A 287 -11.47 8.27 1.62
N LYS A 288 -10.99 7.26 0.89
CA LYS A 288 -9.67 7.20 0.22
C LYS A 288 -8.50 7.46 1.17
N ARG A 289 -8.73 7.61 2.46
CA ARG A 289 -7.70 7.72 3.51
C ARG A 289 -7.19 6.31 3.81
N GLY A 290 -5.88 6.06 3.61
CA GLY A 290 -5.28 4.74 3.82
C GLY A 290 -4.52 4.22 2.60
N CYS A 291 -4.19 2.93 2.58
CA CYS A 291 -3.31 2.30 1.59
C CYS A 291 -3.91 2.34 0.17
N SER A 292 -3.36 3.22 -0.66
CA SER A 292 -3.81 3.36 -2.05
C SER A 292 -3.42 2.16 -2.92
N ALA A 293 -2.33 1.45 -2.56
CA ALA A 293 -1.88 0.26 -3.29
C ALA A 293 -2.92 -0.87 -3.18
N ILE A 294 -3.36 -1.22 -1.95
CA ILE A 294 -4.43 -2.20 -1.75
C ILE A 294 -5.69 -1.77 -2.50
N ARG A 295 -6.17 -0.56 -2.23
CA ARG A 295 -7.41 -0.06 -2.81
C ARG A 295 -7.45 -0.16 -4.32
N ARG A 296 -6.39 0.33 -5.01
CA ARG A 296 -6.28 0.29 -6.46
C ARG A 296 -6.32 -1.14 -6.98
N ASN A 297 -5.50 -2.02 -6.43
CA ASN A 297 -5.37 -3.40 -6.90
C ASN A 297 -6.68 -4.18 -6.70
N VAL A 298 -7.32 -4.06 -5.53
CA VAL A 298 -8.55 -4.80 -5.27
C VAL A 298 -9.75 -4.26 -6.07
N VAL A 299 -9.85 -2.94 -6.26
CA VAL A 299 -10.89 -2.35 -7.14
C VAL A 299 -10.69 -2.79 -8.58
N GLN A 300 -9.46 -2.87 -9.07
CA GLN A 300 -9.13 -3.39 -10.39
C GLN A 300 -9.49 -4.88 -10.52
N GLY A 301 -9.20 -5.69 -9.52
CA GLY A 301 -9.64 -7.08 -9.43
C GLY A 301 -11.17 -7.21 -9.43
N ALA A 302 -11.86 -6.34 -8.71
CA ALA A 302 -13.33 -6.29 -8.68
C ALA A 302 -13.94 -5.95 -10.04
N GLN A 303 -13.34 -5.02 -10.79
CA GLN A 303 -13.75 -4.70 -12.16
C GLN A 303 -13.61 -5.92 -13.08
N ARG A 304 -12.54 -6.71 -12.93
CA ARG A 304 -12.38 -7.99 -13.64
C ARG A 304 -13.48 -8.97 -13.29
N VAL A 305 -13.81 -9.14 -12.00
CA VAL A 305 -14.92 -10.00 -11.54
C VAL A 305 -16.25 -9.60 -12.17
N MET A 306 -16.54 -8.31 -12.28
CA MET A 306 -17.77 -7.79 -12.90
C MET A 306 -17.89 -8.13 -14.40
N GLN A 307 -16.77 -8.44 -15.07
CA GLN A 307 -16.71 -8.82 -16.49
C GLN A 307 -16.66 -10.34 -16.70
N MET A 308 -16.44 -11.12 -15.63
CA MET A 308 -16.32 -12.58 -15.73
C MET A 308 -17.68 -13.24 -16.01
N ARG A 309 -17.67 -14.23 -16.91
CA ARG A 309 -18.84 -15.08 -17.19
C ARG A 309 -18.92 -16.30 -16.25
N VAL A 310 -17.87 -16.56 -15.48
CA VAL A 310 -17.82 -17.71 -14.56
C VAL A 310 -18.81 -17.52 -13.42
N GLN A 311 -19.62 -18.55 -13.15
CA GLN A 311 -20.60 -18.53 -12.07
C GLN A 311 -19.94 -18.94 -10.74
N CYS A 312 -19.75 -17.98 -9.85
CA CYS A 312 -19.27 -18.20 -8.48
C CYS A 312 -19.99 -17.25 -7.51
N PRO A 313 -19.90 -17.46 -6.19
CA PRO A 313 -20.55 -16.57 -5.21
C PRO A 313 -20.21 -15.09 -5.42
N LEU A 314 -18.96 -14.78 -5.76
CA LEU A 314 -18.48 -13.41 -5.95
C LEU A 314 -19.06 -12.77 -7.21
N THR A 315 -19.11 -13.48 -8.34
CA THR A 315 -19.72 -12.97 -9.58
C THR A 315 -21.23 -12.80 -9.44
N ARG A 316 -21.90 -13.72 -8.73
CA ARG A 316 -23.33 -13.58 -8.38
C ARG A 316 -23.59 -12.37 -7.49
N PHE A 317 -22.70 -12.11 -6.52
CA PHE A 317 -22.76 -10.90 -5.69
C PHE A 317 -22.60 -9.64 -6.55
N ALA A 318 -21.60 -9.61 -7.44
CA ALA A 318 -21.36 -8.49 -8.35
C ALA A 318 -22.58 -8.23 -9.25
N TYR A 319 -23.17 -9.27 -9.82
CA TYR A 319 -24.37 -9.18 -10.64
C TYR A 319 -25.54 -8.56 -9.89
N ARG A 320 -25.88 -9.10 -8.69
CA ARG A 320 -26.96 -8.54 -7.85
C ARG A 320 -26.73 -7.07 -7.51
N LYS A 321 -25.48 -6.69 -7.18
CA LYS A 321 -25.13 -5.29 -6.89
C LYS A 321 -25.29 -4.39 -8.11
N ARG A 322 -24.96 -4.88 -9.29
CA ARG A 322 -25.13 -4.15 -10.55
C ARG A 322 -26.59 -3.86 -10.88
N GLN A 323 -27.51 -4.77 -10.54
CA GLN A 323 -28.94 -4.55 -10.70
C GLN A 323 -29.50 -3.50 -9.72
N GLN A 324 -28.93 -3.42 -8.52
CA GLN A 324 -29.33 -2.46 -7.49
C GLN A 324 -28.69 -1.06 -7.68
N CYS A 325 -27.62 -0.94 -8.46
CA CYS A 325 -26.86 0.30 -8.60
C CYS A 325 -26.34 0.51 -10.02
N PRO A 326 -26.76 1.55 -10.75
CA PRO A 326 -26.30 1.79 -12.12
C PRO A 326 -24.85 2.27 -12.21
N PHE A 327 -24.24 2.64 -11.10
CA PHE A 327 -22.90 3.21 -11.07
C PHE A 327 -21.83 2.12 -10.93
N ASN A 328 -21.18 1.73 -12.02
CA ASN A 328 -20.13 0.70 -12.04
C ASN A 328 -19.04 0.91 -11.00
N GLY A 329 -18.64 2.15 -10.73
CA GLY A 329 -17.63 2.46 -9.70
C GLY A 329 -18.08 2.11 -8.27
N LYS A 330 -19.35 2.34 -7.93
CA LYS A 330 -19.90 1.95 -6.62
C LYS A 330 -19.98 0.42 -6.49
N VAL A 331 -20.39 -0.26 -7.56
CA VAL A 331 -20.45 -1.73 -7.62
C VAL A 331 -19.05 -2.32 -7.47
N ALA A 332 -18.05 -1.79 -8.19
CA ALA A 332 -16.66 -2.25 -8.07
C ALA A 332 -16.11 -2.08 -6.63
N VAL A 333 -16.43 -0.98 -5.95
CA VAL A 333 -16.05 -0.78 -4.54
C VAL A 333 -16.74 -1.80 -3.64
N ALA A 334 -18.02 -2.09 -3.82
CA ALA A 334 -18.73 -3.09 -3.04
C ALA A 334 -18.15 -4.50 -3.23
N VAL A 335 -17.82 -4.87 -4.47
CA VAL A 335 -17.17 -6.14 -4.78
C VAL A 335 -15.76 -6.20 -4.18
N ALA A 336 -14.96 -5.13 -4.29
CA ALA A 336 -13.63 -5.01 -3.69
C ALA A 336 -13.68 -5.18 -2.16
N THR A 337 -14.66 -4.55 -1.51
CA THR A 337 -14.91 -4.70 -0.07
C THR A 337 -15.21 -6.15 0.29
N HIS A 338 -16.06 -6.82 -0.50
CA HIS A 338 -16.38 -8.23 -0.29
C HIS A 338 -15.15 -9.14 -0.48
N MET A 339 -14.33 -8.87 -1.51
CA MET A 339 -13.06 -9.60 -1.75
C MET A 339 -12.09 -9.48 -0.57
N LEU A 340 -11.90 -8.28 0.00
CA LEU A 340 -11.03 -8.10 1.16
C LEU A 340 -11.57 -8.78 2.42
N ARG A 341 -12.88 -8.73 2.67
CA ARG A 341 -13.51 -9.44 3.80
C ARG A 341 -13.30 -10.93 3.68
N THR A 342 -13.55 -11.49 2.49
CA THR A 342 -13.34 -12.90 2.20
C THR A 342 -11.88 -13.30 2.37
N GLY A 343 -10.95 -12.54 1.77
CA GLY A 343 -9.52 -12.82 1.87
C GLY A 343 -9.01 -12.79 3.31
N LEU A 344 -9.41 -11.80 4.11
CA LEU A 344 -9.02 -11.75 5.53
C LEU A 344 -9.58 -12.96 6.31
N ALA A 345 -10.85 -13.32 6.08
CA ALA A 345 -11.43 -14.50 6.70
C ALA A 345 -10.65 -15.78 6.34
N MET A 346 -10.24 -15.92 5.07
CA MET A 346 -9.45 -17.05 4.61
C MET A 346 -8.06 -17.10 5.28
N LEU A 347 -7.39 -15.96 5.45
CA LEU A 347 -6.12 -15.88 6.19
C LEU A 347 -6.28 -16.31 7.65
N HIS A 348 -7.37 -15.89 8.33
CA HIS A 348 -7.66 -16.26 9.71
C HIS A 348 -8.09 -17.74 9.87
N HIS A 349 -8.54 -18.39 8.80
CA HIS A 349 -8.90 -19.81 8.77
C HIS A 349 -7.80 -20.65 8.08
N ASP A 350 -6.60 -20.59 8.64
CA ASP A 350 -5.41 -21.35 8.20
C ASP A 350 -5.11 -21.22 6.70
N ASN A 351 -5.23 -20.01 6.19
CA ASN A 351 -5.04 -19.73 4.77
C ASN A 351 -5.92 -20.57 3.84
N ALA A 352 -7.18 -20.70 4.17
CA ALA A 352 -8.17 -21.41 3.36
C ALA A 352 -8.18 -20.90 1.91
N LEU A 353 -8.62 -21.75 1.00
CA LEU A 353 -8.80 -21.38 -0.41
C LEU A 353 -10.23 -20.91 -0.67
N TYR A 354 -10.37 -19.97 -1.61
CA TYR A 354 -11.69 -19.56 -2.07
C TYR A 354 -12.36 -20.70 -2.85
N VAL A 355 -13.32 -21.35 -2.22
CA VAL A 355 -13.99 -22.52 -2.76
C VAL A 355 -15.30 -22.10 -3.40
N ALA A 356 -15.41 -22.22 -4.71
CA ALA A 356 -16.66 -22.01 -5.41
C ALA A 356 -17.31 -23.33 -5.90
N ALA A 357 -16.56 -24.39 -6.07
CA ALA A 357 -16.95 -25.81 -6.28
C ALA A 357 -15.64 -26.59 -6.34
N VAL A 358 -15.52 -27.60 -5.51
CA VAL A 358 -14.22 -28.10 -5.04
C VAL A 358 -13.27 -28.57 -6.16
N GLU A 359 -13.71 -29.35 -7.11
CA GLU A 359 -12.83 -29.96 -8.12
C GLU A 359 -12.41 -29.02 -9.25
N ASP A 360 -13.32 -28.22 -9.78
CA ASP A 360 -13.09 -27.29 -10.89
C ASP A 360 -12.15 -26.12 -10.51
N ASN A 361 -12.07 -25.78 -9.22
CA ASN A 361 -11.26 -24.66 -8.75
C ASN A 361 -9.79 -24.98 -8.58
N TYR A 362 -9.45 -26.21 -8.17
CA TYR A 362 -8.05 -26.62 -8.07
C TYR A 362 -7.40 -26.64 -9.46
N GLU A 363 -8.09 -27.12 -10.48
CA GLU A 363 -7.59 -27.14 -11.82
C GLU A 363 -7.45 -25.71 -12.38
N LYS A 364 -8.46 -24.86 -12.18
CA LYS A 364 -8.38 -23.43 -12.55
C LYS A 364 -7.25 -22.72 -11.82
N LEU A 365 -7.06 -23.02 -10.53
CA LEU A 365 -5.95 -22.46 -9.76
C LEU A 365 -4.61 -22.96 -10.29
N ARG A 366 -4.46 -24.26 -10.57
CA ARG A 366 -3.24 -24.83 -11.17
C ARG A 366 -2.91 -24.20 -12.52
N ARG A 367 -3.90 -23.99 -13.40
CA ARG A 367 -3.73 -23.27 -14.69
C ARG A 367 -3.24 -21.84 -14.45
N LYS A 368 -3.82 -21.13 -13.49
CA LYS A 368 -3.43 -19.79 -13.10
C LYS A 368 -2.01 -19.72 -12.54
N LEU A 369 -1.61 -20.71 -11.71
CA LEU A 369 -0.22 -20.82 -11.21
C LEU A 369 0.77 -21.07 -12.35
N ALA A 370 0.36 -21.82 -13.38
CA ALA A 370 1.17 -22.03 -14.56
C ALA A 370 1.31 -20.75 -15.41
N GLU A 371 0.22 -20.03 -15.62
CA GLU A 371 0.18 -18.75 -16.35
C GLU A 371 1.11 -17.72 -15.69
N TYR A 372 1.07 -17.61 -14.36
CA TYR A 372 1.94 -16.69 -13.62
C TYR A 372 3.35 -17.22 -13.35
N LYS A 373 3.72 -18.37 -13.90
CA LYS A 373 5.05 -19.01 -13.72
C LYS A 373 5.40 -19.27 -12.24
N VAL A 374 4.41 -19.59 -11.42
CA VAL A 374 4.56 -19.92 -9.98
C VAL A 374 4.07 -21.33 -9.67
N LYS A 375 4.33 -22.28 -10.57
CA LYS A 375 3.86 -23.68 -10.46
C LYS A 375 4.27 -24.36 -9.17
N ALA A 376 5.42 -23.99 -8.59
CA ALA A 376 5.91 -24.58 -7.36
C ALA A 376 4.96 -24.36 -6.17
N LEU A 377 4.13 -23.30 -6.18
CA LEU A 377 3.08 -23.11 -5.19
C LEU A 377 2.07 -24.26 -5.15
N ALA A 378 1.91 -25.02 -6.23
CA ALA A 378 1.00 -26.16 -6.27
C ALA A 378 1.37 -27.28 -5.25
N ALA A 379 2.62 -27.35 -4.81
CA ALA A 379 3.05 -28.28 -3.75
C ALA A 379 2.40 -27.98 -2.38
N HIS A 380 1.91 -26.79 -2.18
CA HIS A 380 1.24 -26.33 -0.95
C HIS A 380 -0.29 -26.38 -1.03
N LEU A 381 -0.85 -26.91 -2.12
CA LEU A 381 -2.29 -27.14 -2.22
C LEU A 381 -2.67 -28.30 -1.28
N PRO A 382 -3.86 -28.27 -0.66
CA PRO A 382 -4.40 -29.41 0.07
C PRO A 382 -4.43 -30.65 -0.82
N LYS A 383 -4.09 -31.81 -0.23
CA LYS A 383 -4.16 -33.10 -0.91
C LYS A 383 -5.60 -33.51 -1.15
#